data_af0ce24e00ca7c631447aba698cd8d1d
#
_entry.id   af0ce24e00ca7c631447aba698cd8d1d
#
_cell.length_a   1.000
_cell.length_b   1.000
_cell.length_c   1.000
_cell.angle_alpha   90.00
_cell.angle_beta   90.00
_cell.angle_gamma   90.00
#
_symmetry.space_group_name_H-M   'P 1'
#
loop_
_entity.id
_entity.type
_entity.pdbx_description
1 polymer ?
#
loop_
_entity_poly.entity_id
_entity_poly.type
_entity_poly.pdbx_seq_one_letter_code
_entity_poly.pdbx_strand_id
1 'polypeptide(L)'
;MAHNRVMQWAVLARTWWIFDANQQCPFRSAYRITTYLQGLHKPVYHRHGDVGDHVVVFNTKHIAMRGDFWRTYKHFHHTRYAGGFSRASAYRVHEEDPTRILERACHNRLSGLDNRRTLMKRLHLFPDKDIPENILENVSGQIQQVQVVPKKLEDYTQEDIDSFPQLFKMPEDYDIDSYKRENRLEPDQHTSKAWRLK
;
A
#
# COMPACT_ATOMS: atom_id res chain seq x y z
N MET A 1 -30.81 10.77 31.01
CA MET A 1 -30.85 11.00 29.55
C MET A 1 -29.65 11.81 29.03
N ALA A 2 -29.10 12.77 29.73
CA ALA A 2 -27.90 13.52 29.31
C ALA A 2 -26.66 12.65 29.15
N HIS A 3 -26.47 11.65 30.00
CA HIS A 3 -25.35 10.74 29.98
C HIS A 3 -25.20 9.96 28.67
N ASN A 4 -26.34 9.48 28.13
CA ASN A 4 -26.32 8.74 26.84
C ASN A 4 -25.93 9.61 25.65
N ARG A 5 -26.26 10.91 25.67
CA ARG A 5 -25.85 11.83 24.62
C ARG A 5 -24.35 12.07 24.62
N VAL A 6 -23.73 12.19 25.79
CA VAL A 6 -22.27 12.37 25.91
C VAL A 6 -21.53 11.12 25.40
N MET A 7 -22.03 9.92 25.74
CA MET A 7 -21.47 8.65 25.22
C MET A 7 -21.62 8.54 23.70
N GLN A 8 -22.76 8.94 23.15
CA GLN A 8 -22.97 8.96 21.69
C GLN A 8 -21.99 9.91 20.98
N TRP A 9 -21.73 11.07 21.55
CA TRP A 9 -20.75 12.02 20.99
C TRP A 9 -19.33 11.45 20.99
N ALA A 10 -18.91 10.79 22.03
CA ALA A 10 -17.58 10.16 22.10
C ALA A 10 -17.42 9.05 21.04
N VAL A 11 -18.49 8.26 20.79
CA VAL A 11 -18.47 7.19 19.79
C VAL A 11 -18.57 7.73 18.35
N LEU A 12 -19.29 8.85 18.16
CA LEU A 12 -19.44 9.51 16.87
C LEU A 12 -18.26 10.43 16.53
N ALA A 13 -17.43 10.80 17.50
CA ALA A 13 -16.24 11.61 17.27
C ALA A 13 -15.36 10.99 16.20
N ARG A 14 -14.94 11.80 15.23
CA ARG A 14 -14.04 11.37 14.19
C ARG A 14 -12.63 11.32 14.73
N THR A 15 -11.99 10.19 14.55
CA THR A 15 -10.59 9.95 14.92
C THR A 15 -9.72 9.93 13.67
N TRP A 16 -8.43 10.14 13.85
CA TRP A 16 -7.43 10.12 12.79
C TRP A 16 -6.58 8.88 12.93
N TRP A 17 -6.49 8.13 11.87
CA TRP A 17 -5.73 6.89 11.81
C TRP A 17 -4.59 7.01 10.81
N ILE A 18 -3.43 6.47 11.15
CA ILE A 18 -2.29 6.40 10.26
C ILE A 18 -2.06 4.98 9.77
N PHE A 19 -1.70 4.82 8.50
CA PHE A 19 -1.39 3.53 7.88
C PHE A 19 -0.10 3.62 7.09
N ASP A 20 0.82 2.69 7.31
CA ASP A 20 2.04 2.54 6.52
C ASP A 20 1.80 1.61 5.33
N ALA A 21 1.95 2.16 4.13
CA ALA A 21 1.76 1.43 2.87
C ALA A 21 3.04 0.72 2.38
N ASN A 22 4.16 0.85 3.12
CA ASN A 22 5.43 0.24 2.73
C ASN A 22 5.30 -1.28 2.54
N GLN A 23 5.69 -1.78 1.37
CA GLN A 23 5.62 -3.20 0.98
C GLN A 23 4.21 -3.83 1.10
N GLN A 24 3.16 -3.00 1.16
CA GLN A 24 1.78 -3.46 1.27
C GLN A 24 1.11 -3.52 -0.10
N CYS A 25 0.24 -4.53 -0.27
CA CYS A 25 -0.57 -4.64 -1.49
C CYS A 25 -1.70 -3.61 -1.48
N PRO A 26 -1.81 -2.71 -2.47
CA PRO A 26 -2.80 -1.63 -2.49
C PRO A 26 -4.26 -2.15 -2.42
N PHE A 27 -4.55 -3.28 -3.05
CA PHE A 27 -5.91 -3.84 -3.06
C PHE A 27 -6.33 -4.42 -1.70
N ARG A 28 -5.41 -5.08 -0.99
CA ARG A 28 -5.66 -5.60 0.37
C ARG A 28 -5.70 -4.47 1.39
N SER A 29 -4.78 -3.51 1.27
CA SER A 29 -4.75 -2.33 2.12
C SER A 29 -6.01 -1.48 1.97
N ALA A 30 -6.52 -1.33 0.75
CA ALA A 30 -7.77 -0.62 0.50
C ALA A 30 -8.94 -1.21 1.31
N TYR A 31 -8.99 -2.51 1.52
CA TYR A 31 -10.02 -3.13 2.37
C TYR A 31 -9.93 -2.63 3.82
N ARG A 32 -8.73 -2.65 4.40
CA ARG A 32 -8.51 -2.14 5.77
C ARG A 32 -8.81 -0.66 5.87
N ILE A 33 -8.27 0.14 4.98
CA ILE A 33 -8.46 1.60 4.94
C ILE A 33 -9.94 1.95 4.83
N THR A 34 -10.67 1.31 3.93
CA THR A 34 -12.11 1.60 3.73
C THR A 34 -12.96 1.19 4.93
N THR A 35 -12.56 0.19 5.72
CA THR A 35 -13.22 -0.17 6.97
C THR A 35 -13.24 1.00 7.96
N TYR A 36 -12.12 1.71 8.09
CA TYR A 36 -12.02 2.89 8.96
C TYR A 36 -12.70 4.12 8.35
N LEU A 37 -12.55 4.34 7.04
CA LEU A 37 -13.24 5.43 6.34
C LEU A 37 -14.77 5.36 6.45
N GLN A 38 -15.33 4.16 6.43
CA GLN A 38 -16.77 3.95 6.61
C GLN A 38 -17.18 3.94 8.08
N GLY A 39 -16.26 3.69 9.00
CA GLY A 39 -16.54 3.52 10.42
C GLY A 39 -17.08 2.14 10.77
N LEU A 40 -16.83 1.11 9.96
CA LEU A 40 -17.26 -0.28 10.21
C LEU A 40 -16.70 -0.88 11.51
N HIS A 41 -15.61 -0.31 12.04
CA HIS A 41 -15.03 -0.69 13.33
C HIS A 41 -15.81 -0.15 14.53
N LYS A 42 -16.75 0.79 14.32
CA LYS A 42 -17.54 1.41 15.37
C LYS A 42 -18.87 0.68 15.59
N PRO A 43 -19.31 0.49 16.85
CA PRO A 43 -20.57 -0.19 17.14
C PRO A 43 -21.82 0.57 16.64
N VAL A 44 -21.71 1.88 16.42
CA VAL A 44 -22.80 2.74 15.91
C VAL A 44 -22.85 2.80 14.39
N TYR A 45 -22.12 1.94 13.70
CA TYR A 45 -22.13 1.92 12.24
C TYR A 45 -23.53 1.72 11.67
N HIS A 46 -23.88 2.55 10.72
CA HIS A 46 -25.09 2.41 9.91
C HIS A 46 -24.77 2.75 8.45
N ARG A 47 -25.35 2.01 7.50
CA ARG A 47 -25.04 2.15 6.08
C ARG A 47 -25.25 3.57 5.53
N HIS A 48 -26.28 4.26 5.98
CA HIS A 48 -26.60 5.63 5.58
C HIS A 48 -26.02 6.69 6.53
N GLY A 49 -25.46 6.27 7.65
CA GLY A 49 -24.83 7.15 8.63
C GLY A 49 -23.39 7.49 8.24
N ASP A 50 -22.98 8.72 8.48
CA ASP A 50 -21.62 9.19 8.25
C ASP A 50 -20.82 9.23 9.57
N VAL A 51 -20.38 8.08 10.02
CA VAL A 51 -19.61 7.87 11.25
C VAL A 51 -18.13 7.58 11.01
N GLY A 52 -17.70 7.66 9.76
CA GLY A 52 -16.35 7.31 9.35
C GLY A 52 -15.27 8.28 9.83
N ASP A 53 -14.06 7.80 9.87
CA ASP A 53 -12.85 8.48 10.37
C ASP A 53 -11.96 9.02 9.25
N HIS A 54 -10.96 9.81 9.63
CA HIS A 54 -9.89 10.22 8.73
C HIS A 54 -8.80 9.16 8.69
N VAL A 55 -8.27 8.88 7.51
CA VAL A 55 -7.17 7.95 7.35
C VAL A 55 -6.03 8.63 6.59
N VAL A 56 -4.86 8.63 7.20
CA VAL A 56 -3.62 9.14 6.65
C VAL A 56 -2.77 7.95 6.22
N VAL A 57 -2.38 7.91 4.97
CA VAL A 57 -1.52 6.85 4.43
C VAL A 57 -0.23 7.47 3.93
N PHE A 58 0.88 6.90 4.34
CA PHE A 58 2.21 7.33 3.92
C PHE A 58 2.99 6.18 3.26
N ASN A 59 4.15 6.49 2.69
CA ASN A 59 4.98 5.53 1.92
C ASN A 59 4.25 4.90 0.73
N THR A 60 3.32 5.61 0.08
CA THR A 60 2.60 5.05 -1.08
C THR A 60 3.51 4.79 -2.28
N LYS A 61 4.69 5.39 -2.32
CA LYS A 61 5.72 5.14 -3.33
C LYS A 61 6.29 3.72 -3.26
N HIS A 62 6.28 3.11 -2.08
CA HIS A 62 6.86 1.79 -1.82
C HIS A 62 5.83 0.67 -1.71
N ILE A 63 4.66 0.83 -2.33
CA ILE A 63 3.64 -0.23 -2.37
C ILE A 63 4.14 -1.44 -3.17
N ALA A 64 3.68 -2.63 -2.79
CA ALA A 64 4.02 -3.88 -3.47
C ALA A 64 2.81 -4.48 -4.16
N MET A 65 2.96 -4.90 -5.39
CA MET A 65 1.95 -5.65 -6.12
C MET A 65 2.39 -7.09 -6.33
N ARG A 66 1.43 -8.01 -6.31
CA ARG A 66 1.68 -9.44 -6.46
C ARG A 66 2.05 -9.79 -7.91
N GLY A 67 3.13 -10.55 -8.09
CA GLY A 67 3.56 -11.07 -9.39
C GLY A 67 3.69 -9.97 -10.45
N ASP A 68 3.17 -10.23 -11.65
CA ASP A 68 3.25 -9.33 -12.80
C ASP A 68 2.17 -8.24 -12.84
N PHE A 69 1.45 -7.98 -11.75
CA PHE A 69 0.37 -6.99 -11.75
C PHE A 69 0.83 -5.59 -12.16
N TRP A 70 2.06 -5.22 -11.89
CA TRP A 70 2.63 -3.96 -12.36
C TRP A 70 2.52 -3.77 -13.87
N ARG A 71 2.64 -4.84 -14.64
CA ARG A 71 2.61 -4.83 -16.11
C ARG A 71 1.23 -5.17 -16.66
N THR A 72 0.56 -6.15 -16.06
CA THR A 72 -0.69 -6.71 -16.57
C THR A 72 -1.92 -5.93 -16.15
N TYR A 73 -1.91 -5.36 -14.93
CA TYR A 73 -3.03 -4.56 -14.44
C TYR A 73 -3.10 -3.22 -15.16
N LYS A 74 -4.24 -2.95 -15.79
CA LYS A 74 -4.46 -1.74 -16.57
C LYS A 74 -5.55 -0.88 -15.93
N HIS A 75 -5.28 0.40 -15.84
CA HIS A 75 -6.26 1.40 -15.47
C HIS A 75 -6.92 1.96 -16.72
N PHE A 76 -8.22 2.00 -16.73
CA PHE A 76 -9.02 2.47 -17.85
C PHE A 76 -9.58 3.85 -17.59
N HIS A 77 -9.65 4.66 -18.63
CA HIS A 77 -10.32 5.95 -18.63
C HIS A 77 -11.04 6.16 -19.94
N HIS A 78 -12.23 6.75 -19.92
CA HIS A 78 -13.03 7.05 -21.07
C HIS A 78 -13.62 8.44 -20.96
N THR A 79 -13.39 9.30 -21.93
CA THR A 79 -13.85 10.70 -21.94
C THR A 79 -15.31 10.86 -22.36
N ARG A 80 -16.00 9.78 -22.72
CA ARG A 80 -17.37 9.71 -23.28
C ARG A 80 -17.51 10.24 -24.72
N TYR A 81 -16.42 10.63 -25.39
CA TYR A 81 -16.40 10.96 -26.81
C TYR A 81 -15.93 9.78 -27.65
N ALA A 82 -16.25 9.79 -28.94
CA ALA A 82 -15.75 8.79 -29.88
C ALA A 82 -14.21 8.76 -29.86
N GLY A 83 -13.60 7.55 -29.76
CA GLY A 83 -12.16 7.42 -29.65
C GLY A 83 -11.55 7.80 -28.30
N GLY A 84 -12.36 8.23 -27.31
CA GLY A 84 -11.90 8.71 -26.00
C GLY A 84 -11.52 7.61 -24.98
N PHE A 85 -11.31 6.37 -25.41
CA PHE A 85 -10.86 5.29 -24.54
C PHE A 85 -9.33 5.29 -24.41
N SER A 86 -8.84 5.31 -23.17
CA SER A 86 -7.42 5.19 -22.86
C SER A 86 -7.16 4.15 -21.77
N ARG A 87 -5.99 3.54 -21.82
CA ARG A 87 -5.53 2.56 -20.84
C ARG A 87 -4.07 2.79 -20.50
N ALA A 88 -3.74 2.70 -19.24
CA ALA A 88 -2.37 2.78 -18.75
C ALA A 88 -2.06 1.60 -17.84
N SER A 89 -0.84 1.05 -17.93
CA SER A 89 -0.38 0.01 -17.01
C SER A 89 -0.18 0.58 -15.60
N ALA A 90 -0.30 -0.27 -14.58
CA ALA A 90 -0.18 0.17 -13.20
C ALA A 90 1.18 0.85 -12.92
N TYR A 91 2.27 0.29 -13.46
CA TYR A 91 3.60 0.86 -13.25
C TYR A 91 3.69 2.30 -13.79
N ARG A 92 3.12 2.58 -14.96
CA ARG A 92 3.14 3.91 -15.56
C ARG A 92 2.33 4.92 -14.73
N VAL A 93 1.16 4.50 -14.26
CA VAL A 93 0.34 5.33 -13.36
C VAL A 93 1.06 5.62 -12.06
N HIS A 94 1.82 4.66 -11.54
CA HIS A 94 2.59 4.82 -10.30
C HIS A 94 3.82 5.71 -10.46
N GLU A 95 4.45 5.68 -11.62
CA GLU A 95 5.57 6.55 -11.98
C GLU A 95 5.14 8.02 -12.09
N GLU A 96 3.95 8.25 -12.66
CA GLU A 96 3.37 9.59 -12.78
C GLU A 96 2.87 10.13 -11.41
N ASP A 97 2.14 9.29 -10.66
CA ASP A 97 1.58 9.63 -9.36
C ASP A 97 1.51 8.39 -8.45
N PRO A 98 2.40 8.27 -7.45
CA PRO A 98 2.46 7.11 -6.56
C PRO A 98 1.21 6.91 -5.70
N THR A 99 0.41 7.95 -5.47
CA THR A 99 -0.80 7.88 -4.63
C THR A 99 -2.00 7.31 -5.38
N ARG A 100 -2.02 7.46 -6.71
CA ARG A 100 -3.17 7.19 -7.56
C ARG A 100 -3.66 5.75 -7.54
N ILE A 101 -2.76 4.78 -7.43
CA ILE A 101 -3.12 3.36 -7.42
C ILE A 101 -3.94 3.04 -6.18
N LEU A 102 -3.47 3.48 -5.02
CA LEU A 102 -4.14 3.25 -3.74
C LEU A 102 -5.45 4.03 -3.65
N GLU A 103 -5.46 5.29 -4.13
CA GLU A 103 -6.67 6.10 -4.24
C GLU A 103 -7.77 5.36 -5.03
N ARG A 104 -7.43 4.89 -6.22
CA ARG A 104 -8.37 4.14 -7.08
C ARG A 104 -8.81 2.82 -6.46
N ALA A 105 -7.92 2.12 -5.77
CA ALA A 105 -8.27 0.89 -5.06
C ALA A 105 -9.30 1.15 -3.96
N CYS A 106 -9.12 2.20 -3.15
CA CYS A 106 -10.08 2.64 -2.12
C CYS A 106 -11.40 3.10 -2.76
N HIS A 107 -11.32 3.92 -3.80
CA HIS A 107 -12.49 4.41 -4.52
C HIS A 107 -13.33 3.26 -5.10
N ASN A 108 -12.70 2.25 -5.71
CA ASN A 108 -13.41 1.09 -6.26
C ASN A 108 -14.04 0.24 -5.15
N ARG A 109 -13.40 0.13 -4.00
CA ARG A 109 -13.94 -0.61 -2.86
C ARG A 109 -15.17 0.05 -2.25
N LEU A 110 -15.27 1.38 -2.30
CA LEU A 110 -16.43 2.16 -1.84
C LEU A 110 -17.56 2.23 -2.89
N SER A 111 -17.56 1.38 -3.91
CA SER A 111 -18.59 1.37 -4.94
C SER A 111 -19.97 1.03 -4.34
N GLY A 112 -21.01 1.71 -4.83
CA GLY A 112 -22.39 1.52 -4.35
C GLY A 112 -22.74 2.28 -3.07
N LEU A 113 -21.86 3.16 -2.57
CA LEU A 113 -22.13 4.04 -1.44
C LEU A 113 -22.43 5.47 -1.92
N ASP A 114 -23.53 6.04 -1.45
CA ASP A 114 -23.93 7.42 -1.79
C ASP A 114 -22.88 8.43 -1.25
N ASN A 115 -22.34 8.14 -0.08
CA ASN A 115 -21.36 8.98 0.61
C ASN A 115 -19.92 8.84 0.10
N ARG A 116 -19.69 8.10 -0.99
CA ARG A 116 -18.35 7.80 -1.53
C ARG A 116 -17.45 9.03 -1.67
N ARG A 117 -17.99 10.12 -2.22
CA ARG A 117 -17.23 11.36 -2.42
C ARG A 117 -16.78 11.99 -1.10
N THR A 118 -17.66 11.96 -0.10
CA THR A 118 -17.38 12.49 1.24
C THR A 118 -16.33 11.63 1.95
N LEU A 119 -16.42 10.30 1.83
CA LEU A 119 -15.45 9.38 2.41
C LEU A 119 -14.07 9.54 1.79
N MET A 120 -13.99 9.70 0.47
CA MET A 120 -12.72 9.92 -0.22
C MET A 120 -12.01 11.22 0.17
N LYS A 121 -12.75 12.27 0.56
CA LYS A 121 -12.15 13.51 1.08
C LYS A 121 -11.43 13.35 2.41
N ARG A 122 -11.70 12.26 3.14
CA ARG A 122 -11.06 11.94 4.42
C ARG A 122 -9.84 11.02 4.28
N LEU A 123 -9.56 10.60 3.06
CA LEU A 123 -8.37 9.84 2.74
C LEU A 123 -7.25 10.80 2.35
N HIS A 124 -6.19 10.82 3.14
CA HIS A 124 -5.00 11.63 2.93
C HIS A 124 -3.86 10.72 2.53
N LEU A 125 -3.29 10.93 1.34
CA LEU A 125 -2.25 10.06 0.77
C LEU A 125 -0.97 10.85 0.60
N PHE A 126 0.14 10.30 1.10
CA PHE A 126 1.46 10.87 0.97
C PHE A 126 2.41 9.87 0.29
N PRO A 127 3.21 10.32 -0.68
CA PRO A 127 4.15 9.45 -1.39
C PRO A 127 5.25 8.91 -0.48
N ASP A 128 5.80 9.77 0.34
CA ASP A 128 6.92 9.54 1.24
C ASP A 128 6.50 9.58 2.72
N LYS A 129 7.46 9.68 3.62
CA LYS A 129 7.24 9.81 5.07
C LYS A 129 6.88 11.24 5.51
N ASP A 130 7.01 12.19 4.60
CA ASP A 130 6.84 13.62 4.90
C ASP A 130 5.35 13.95 5.02
N ILE A 131 4.86 13.88 6.23
CA ILE A 131 3.47 14.24 6.57
C ILE A 131 3.49 15.61 7.25
N PRO A 132 2.59 16.54 6.89
CA PRO A 132 2.46 17.82 7.56
C PRO A 132 2.19 17.65 9.06
N GLU A 133 2.87 18.43 9.90
CA GLU A 133 2.75 18.37 11.37
C GLU A 133 1.31 18.55 11.84
N ASN A 134 0.56 19.46 11.23
CA ASN A 134 -0.85 19.70 11.52
C ASN A 134 -1.72 18.43 11.42
N ILE A 135 -1.34 17.48 10.59
CA ILE A 135 -2.04 16.20 10.41
C ILE A 135 -1.55 15.20 11.47
N LEU A 136 -0.23 15.17 11.72
CA LEU A 136 0.38 14.25 12.68
C LEU A 136 -0.12 14.48 14.12
N GLU A 137 -0.32 15.73 14.52
CA GLU A 137 -0.84 16.07 15.84
C GLU A 137 -2.25 15.50 16.10
N ASN A 138 -3.05 15.33 15.05
CA ASN A 138 -4.39 14.79 15.14
C ASN A 138 -4.45 13.26 15.15
N VAL A 139 -3.35 12.57 14.84
CA VAL A 139 -3.33 11.11 14.74
C VAL A 139 -3.50 10.48 16.11
N SER A 140 -4.55 9.67 16.24
CA SER A 140 -4.91 8.98 17.48
C SER A 140 -4.41 7.54 17.55
N GLY A 141 -4.17 6.89 16.41
CA GLY A 141 -3.74 5.50 16.39
C GLY A 141 -3.27 5.03 15.03
N GLN A 142 -2.64 3.85 15.01
CA GLN A 142 -2.10 3.22 13.80
C GLN A 142 -2.96 2.02 13.39
N ILE A 143 -3.24 1.94 12.10
CA ILE A 143 -3.88 0.77 11.50
C ILE A 143 -2.80 -0.29 11.25
N GLN A 144 -3.03 -1.49 11.75
CA GLN A 144 -2.12 -2.61 11.56
C GLN A 144 -1.96 -2.95 10.07
N GLN A 145 -0.73 -3.14 9.63
CA GLN A 145 -0.41 -3.60 8.28
C GLN A 145 -1.04 -4.98 7.99
N VAL A 146 -1.42 -5.19 6.74
CA VAL A 146 -2.05 -6.45 6.30
C VAL A 146 -1.03 -7.57 6.15
N GLN A 147 0.17 -7.23 5.72
CA GLN A 147 1.27 -8.17 5.54
C GLN A 147 2.43 -7.76 6.42
N VAL A 148 3.04 -8.74 7.08
CA VAL A 148 4.29 -8.52 7.80
C VAL A 148 5.37 -8.25 6.77
N VAL A 149 6.07 -7.14 6.94
CA VAL A 149 7.22 -6.78 6.10
C VAL A 149 8.44 -7.50 6.64
N PRO A 150 9.11 -8.34 5.85
CA PRO A 150 10.35 -8.97 6.28
C PRO A 150 11.43 -7.90 6.48
N LYS A 151 12.25 -8.07 7.50
CA LYS A 151 13.41 -7.21 7.72
C LYS A 151 14.37 -7.34 6.54
N LYS A 152 14.97 -6.22 6.14
CA LYS A 152 16.08 -6.24 5.19
C LYS A 152 17.33 -6.76 5.88
N LEU A 153 18.29 -7.26 5.10
CA LEU A 153 19.57 -7.75 5.65
C LEU A 153 20.30 -6.65 6.46
N GLU A 154 20.17 -5.40 6.03
CA GLU A 154 20.74 -4.22 6.69
C GLU A 154 20.13 -3.91 8.06
N ASP A 155 18.89 -4.36 8.29
CA ASP A 155 18.14 -4.12 9.54
C ASP A 155 18.43 -5.19 10.61
N TYR A 156 19.21 -6.25 10.27
CA TYR A 156 19.62 -7.27 11.23
C TYR A 156 20.85 -6.82 12.00
N THR A 157 20.85 -7.04 13.31
CA THR A 157 22.04 -6.84 14.13
C THR A 157 23.05 -7.94 13.87
N GLN A 158 24.34 -7.68 14.13
CA GLN A 158 25.39 -8.68 13.93
C GLN A 158 25.13 -9.94 14.79
N GLU A 159 24.58 -9.74 15.99
CA GLU A 159 24.19 -10.84 16.87
C GLU A 159 23.10 -11.74 16.28
N ASP A 160 22.12 -11.11 15.58
CA ASP A 160 21.07 -11.88 14.88
C ASP A 160 21.65 -12.70 13.73
N ILE A 161 22.60 -12.13 12.98
CA ILE A 161 23.27 -12.80 11.85
C ILE A 161 24.08 -13.99 12.35
N ASP A 162 24.83 -13.83 13.44
CA ASP A 162 25.66 -14.87 14.04
C ASP A 162 24.82 -15.99 14.69
N SER A 163 23.60 -15.66 15.14
CA SER A 163 22.66 -16.62 15.71
C SER A 163 21.92 -17.46 14.66
N PHE A 164 21.97 -17.10 13.38
CA PHE A 164 21.32 -17.89 12.34
C PHE A 164 21.87 -19.31 12.28
N PRO A 165 21.02 -20.35 12.32
CA PRO A 165 21.49 -21.72 12.24
C PRO A 165 22.14 -21.98 10.89
N GLN A 166 23.42 -22.31 10.89
CA GLN A 166 24.09 -22.80 9.71
C GLN A 166 23.61 -24.22 9.39
N LEU A 167 22.70 -24.33 8.44
CA LEU A 167 22.15 -25.60 7.99
C LEU A 167 23.18 -26.41 7.18
N PHE A 168 24.15 -25.73 6.62
CA PHE A 168 25.17 -26.33 5.79
C PHE A 168 26.54 -25.70 6.08
N LYS A 169 27.54 -26.52 6.39
CA LYS A 169 28.92 -26.08 6.51
C LYS A 169 29.57 -26.20 5.13
N MET A 170 29.98 -25.07 4.56
CA MET A 170 30.79 -25.07 3.34
C MET A 170 32.12 -25.79 3.61
N PRO A 171 32.61 -26.63 2.69
CA PRO A 171 33.97 -27.15 2.74
C PRO A 171 34.98 -25.99 2.76
N GLU A 172 36.09 -26.15 3.48
CA GLU A 172 37.13 -25.12 3.57
C GLU A 172 37.73 -24.77 2.21
N ASP A 173 37.72 -25.72 1.27
CA ASP A 173 38.23 -25.57 -0.10
C ASP A 173 37.21 -24.93 -1.05
N TYR A 174 36.02 -24.55 -0.57
CA TYR A 174 34.97 -23.98 -1.42
C TYR A 174 35.17 -22.51 -1.69
N ASP A 175 35.64 -22.22 -2.90
CA ASP A 175 35.78 -20.84 -3.37
C ASP A 175 34.50 -20.38 -4.11
N ILE A 176 33.73 -19.51 -3.44
CA ILE A 176 32.50 -18.93 -3.99
C ILE A 176 32.78 -18.14 -5.28
N ASP A 177 33.94 -17.53 -5.40
CA ASP A 177 34.26 -16.70 -6.57
C ASP A 177 34.66 -17.54 -7.79
N SER A 178 35.22 -18.72 -7.58
CA SER A 178 35.47 -19.68 -8.67
C SER A 178 34.13 -20.25 -9.16
N TYR A 179 33.23 -20.66 -8.26
CA TYR A 179 31.89 -21.13 -8.61
C TYR A 179 31.08 -20.09 -9.36
N LYS A 180 31.11 -18.83 -8.93
CA LYS A 180 30.45 -17.72 -9.64
C LYS A 180 31.06 -17.46 -11.01
N ARG A 181 32.37 -17.65 -11.19
CA ARG A 181 33.06 -17.51 -12.48
C ARG A 181 32.70 -18.63 -13.46
N GLU A 182 32.68 -19.88 -12.98
CA GLU A 182 32.33 -21.05 -13.79
C GLU A 182 30.87 -21.09 -14.17
N ASN A 183 29.97 -20.69 -13.24
CA ASN A 183 28.52 -20.64 -13.43
C ASN A 183 28.01 -19.24 -13.78
N ARG A 184 28.87 -18.35 -14.22
CA ARG A 184 28.46 -17.07 -14.77
C ARG A 184 27.60 -17.36 -16.00
N LEU A 185 26.31 -17.52 -15.76
CA LEU A 185 25.30 -17.35 -16.79
C LEU A 185 25.53 -15.94 -17.33
N GLU A 186 26.17 -15.85 -18.48
CA GLU A 186 26.26 -14.61 -19.23
C GLU A 186 24.84 -14.03 -19.24
N PRO A 187 24.66 -12.77 -18.79
CA PRO A 187 23.33 -12.17 -18.82
C PRO A 187 22.81 -12.32 -20.24
N ASP A 188 21.77 -13.11 -20.38
CA ASP A 188 21.19 -13.54 -21.63
C ASP A 188 21.13 -12.35 -22.60
N GLN A 189 22.03 -12.28 -23.55
CA GLN A 189 22.11 -11.19 -24.53
C GLN A 189 20.83 -11.09 -25.37
N HIS A 190 19.99 -12.13 -25.32
CA HIS A 190 18.70 -12.18 -25.98
C HIS A 190 17.60 -11.37 -25.27
N THR A 191 17.68 -11.15 -23.97
CA THR A 191 16.66 -10.37 -23.28
C THR A 191 16.81 -8.86 -23.45
N SER A 192 18.02 -8.37 -23.73
CA SER A 192 18.26 -6.92 -23.91
C SER A 192 17.84 -6.37 -25.27
N LYS A 193 17.71 -7.22 -26.30
CA LYS A 193 17.33 -6.80 -27.65
C LYS A 193 15.81 -6.86 -27.93
N ALA A 194 15.09 -7.72 -27.21
CA ALA A 194 13.65 -7.89 -27.42
C ALA A 194 12.77 -6.72 -26.93
N TRP A 195 13.32 -5.82 -26.12
CA TRP A 195 12.57 -4.71 -25.52
C TRP A 195 12.76 -3.35 -26.21
N ARG A 196 13.65 -3.28 -27.24
CA ARG A 196 13.89 -2.02 -27.96
C ARG A 196 13.12 -1.87 -29.28
N LEU A 197 12.35 -2.87 -29.67
CA LEU A 197 11.57 -2.83 -30.91
C LEU A 197 10.12 -3.25 -30.67
N LYS A 198 9.32 -2.35 -30.10
CA LYS A 198 7.90 -2.17 -30.47
C LYS A 198 7.29 -1.02 -29.71
#